data_678adad1cd85f81b0b8a8e1f1967e8a3
#
_entry.id   678adad1cd85f81b0b8a8e1f1967e8a3
#
_cell.length_a   1.000
_cell.length_b   1.000
_cell.length_c   1.000
_cell.angle_alpha   90.00
_cell.angle_beta   90.00
_cell.angle_gamma   90.00
#
_symmetry.space_group_name_H-M   'P 1'
#
loop_
_entity.id
_entity.type
_entity.pdbx_description
1 polymer ?
#
loop_
_entity_poly.entity_id
_entity_poly.type
_entity_poly.pdbx_seq_one_letter_code
_entity_poly.pdbx_strand_id
1 'polypeptide(L)'
;MVVDDATDAFANQLRDMLARMNEIGAKPELEDALISRAADEHGALDERRERLRVQWRLAFALRAEYNQAINEAYPDQYRLDASQLMIDAAAAVSEAETSDLPKLVIVDDFQDATLAGFDFLTALRNRGVRLLLVGNPDEAVQTFRGSYPEYLFNMAQSRLGARLVRLE
;
A
#
# COMPACT_ATOMS: atom_id res chain seq x y z
N MET A 1 -1.72 4.15 -34.52
CA MET A 1 -1.17 2.93 -33.89
C MET A 1 -0.08 3.21 -32.85
N VAL A 2 0.79 4.22 -33.03
CA VAL A 2 1.83 4.58 -32.04
C VAL A 2 1.30 5.42 -30.86
N VAL A 3 0.19 6.12 -31.03
CA VAL A 3 -0.42 6.97 -29.97
C VAL A 3 -1.16 6.14 -28.92
N ASP A 4 -1.76 5.02 -29.30
CA ASP A 4 -2.47 4.12 -28.38
C ASP A 4 -1.52 3.47 -27.36
N ASP A 5 -0.35 3.00 -27.82
CA ASP A 5 0.62 2.29 -26.97
C ASP A 5 1.23 3.22 -25.90
N ALA A 6 1.50 4.49 -26.24
CA ALA A 6 2.01 5.47 -25.29
C ALA A 6 0.95 5.90 -24.24
N THR A 7 -0.32 5.94 -24.67
CA THR A 7 -1.44 6.28 -23.78
C THR A 7 -1.71 5.15 -22.77
N ASP A 8 -1.66 3.91 -23.21
CA ASP A 8 -1.82 2.73 -22.37
C ASP A 8 -0.65 2.58 -21.37
N ALA A 9 0.58 2.83 -21.82
CA ALA A 9 1.75 2.83 -20.94
C ALA A 9 1.65 3.91 -19.86
N PHE A 10 1.23 5.12 -20.21
CA PHE A 10 1.02 6.20 -19.24
C PHE A 10 -0.11 5.88 -18.25
N ALA A 11 -1.23 5.34 -18.73
CA ALA A 11 -2.35 4.95 -17.87
C ALA A 11 -1.94 3.86 -16.86
N ASN A 12 -1.13 2.90 -17.28
CA ASN A 12 -0.59 1.87 -16.39
C ASN A 12 0.36 2.46 -15.35
N GLN A 13 1.29 3.33 -15.76
CA GLN A 13 2.20 4.01 -14.82
C GLN A 13 1.44 4.88 -13.81
N LEU A 14 0.40 5.59 -14.24
CA LEU A 14 -0.44 6.39 -13.35
C LEU A 14 -1.16 5.50 -12.33
N ARG A 15 -1.74 4.39 -12.78
CA ARG A 15 -2.40 3.42 -11.90
C ARG A 15 -1.45 2.85 -10.84
N ASP A 16 -0.24 2.46 -11.25
CA ASP A 16 0.77 1.92 -10.35
C ASP A 16 1.24 2.97 -9.34
N MET A 17 1.40 4.22 -9.78
CA MET A 17 1.72 5.34 -8.88
C MET A 17 0.63 5.56 -7.84
N LEU A 18 -0.64 5.59 -8.26
CA LEU A 18 -1.78 5.79 -7.36
C LEU A 18 -1.91 4.66 -6.34
N ALA A 19 -1.74 3.40 -6.79
CA ALA A 19 -1.72 2.26 -5.91
C ALA A 19 -0.62 2.37 -4.85
N ARG A 20 0.61 2.75 -5.24
CA ARG A 20 1.72 2.97 -4.30
C ARG A 20 1.46 4.10 -3.32
N MET A 21 0.86 5.21 -3.77
CA MET A 21 0.48 6.31 -2.88
C MET A 21 -0.53 5.84 -1.82
N ASN A 22 -1.49 5.01 -2.19
CA ASN A 22 -2.45 4.42 -1.26
C ASN A 22 -1.75 3.48 -0.27
N GLU A 23 -0.85 2.63 -0.76
CA GLU A 23 -0.08 1.70 0.08
C GLU A 23 0.74 2.37 1.18
N ILE A 24 1.40 3.48 0.87
CA ILE A 24 2.19 4.24 1.85
C ILE A 24 1.34 5.19 2.69
N GLY A 25 0.01 5.17 2.53
CA GLY A 25 -0.89 6.06 3.25
C GLY A 25 -0.72 7.54 2.89
N ALA A 26 -0.33 7.83 1.64
CA ALA A 26 -0.13 9.20 1.15
C ALA A 26 -1.47 9.94 0.99
N LYS A 27 -2.11 10.25 2.12
CA LYS A 27 -3.36 11.02 2.14
C LYS A 27 -3.11 12.50 1.77
N PRO A 28 -4.07 13.20 1.15
CA PRO A 28 -3.92 14.61 0.80
C PRO A 28 -3.50 15.50 1.98
N GLU A 29 -4.02 15.22 3.17
CA GLU A 29 -3.73 16.00 4.39
C GLU A 29 -2.27 15.86 4.84
N LEU A 30 -1.56 14.84 4.36
CA LEU A 30 -0.16 14.55 4.70
C LEU A 30 0.82 15.00 3.60
N GLU A 31 0.33 15.64 2.53
CA GLU A 31 1.14 16.02 1.35
C GLU A 31 2.43 16.74 1.76
N ASP A 32 2.31 17.86 2.46
CA ASP A 32 3.46 18.68 2.85
C ASP A 32 4.43 17.94 3.77
N ALA A 33 3.91 17.14 4.71
CA ALA A 33 4.72 16.34 5.63
C ALA A 33 5.50 15.24 4.89
N LEU A 34 4.86 14.55 3.96
CA LEU A 34 5.48 13.49 3.16
C LEU A 34 6.53 14.04 2.20
N ILE A 35 6.24 15.18 1.56
CA ILE A 35 7.16 15.87 0.66
C ILE A 35 8.41 16.34 1.41
N SER A 36 8.23 16.94 2.60
CA SER A 36 9.35 17.39 3.43
C SER A 36 10.22 16.22 3.85
N ARG A 37 9.60 15.16 4.37
CA ARG A 37 10.32 13.96 4.83
C ARG A 37 11.08 13.26 3.71
N ALA A 38 10.45 13.05 2.55
CA ALA A 38 11.09 12.43 1.40
C ALA A 38 12.29 13.25 0.89
N ALA A 39 12.22 14.57 0.98
CA ALA A 39 13.32 15.46 0.61
C ALA A 39 14.48 15.42 1.62
N ASP A 40 14.20 15.25 2.92
CA ASP A 40 15.21 15.27 3.99
C ASP A 40 15.95 13.93 4.12
N GLU A 41 15.27 12.79 3.96
CA GLU A 41 15.86 11.46 4.11
C GLU A 41 16.94 11.15 3.05
N HIS A 42 16.92 11.81 1.91
CA HIS A 42 17.84 11.48 0.81
C HIS A 42 19.16 12.23 0.81
N GLY A 43 19.47 13.07 1.82
CA GLY A 43 20.75 13.75 1.97
C GLY A 43 21.24 14.49 0.70
N ALA A 44 20.31 14.79 -0.20
CA ALA A 44 20.59 15.18 -1.58
C ALA A 44 20.95 16.66 -1.68
N LEU A 45 21.77 16.99 -2.67
CA LEU A 45 21.98 18.36 -3.13
C LEU A 45 20.63 19.05 -3.38
N ASP A 46 20.54 20.34 -3.14
CA ASP A 46 19.30 21.14 -3.17
C ASP A 46 18.46 20.93 -4.45
N GLU A 47 19.08 20.76 -5.60
CA GLU A 47 18.39 20.49 -6.86
C GLU A 47 17.63 19.14 -6.88
N ARG A 48 18.14 18.12 -6.22
CA ARG A 48 17.47 16.82 -6.15
C ARG A 48 16.29 16.86 -5.20
N ARG A 49 16.42 17.58 -4.09
CA ARG A 49 15.32 17.83 -3.15
C ARG A 49 14.17 18.56 -3.84
N GLU A 50 14.49 19.60 -4.62
CA GLU A 50 13.47 20.38 -5.30
C GLU A 50 12.78 19.56 -6.40
N ARG A 51 13.52 18.75 -7.16
CA ARG A 51 12.93 17.80 -8.12
C ARG A 51 11.98 16.80 -7.44
N LEU A 52 12.35 16.24 -6.30
CA LEU A 52 11.49 15.34 -5.54
C LEU A 52 10.21 16.04 -5.06
N ARG A 53 10.33 17.27 -4.56
CA ARG A 53 9.16 18.07 -4.17
C ARG A 53 8.20 18.29 -5.33
N VAL A 54 8.72 18.68 -6.48
CA VAL A 54 7.92 18.91 -7.70
C VAL A 54 7.25 17.60 -8.15
N GLN A 55 7.98 16.48 -8.14
CA GLN A 55 7.44 15.17 -8.51
C GLN A 55 6.32 14.72 -7.58
N TRP A 56 6.49 14.88 -6.27
CA TRP A 56 5.46 14.54 -5.30
C TRP A 56 4.22 15.42 -5.42
N ARG A 57 4.39 16.74 -5.57
CA ARG A 57 3.26 17.65 -5.81
C ARG A 57 2.50 17.30 -7.08
N LEU A 58 3.22 16.96 -8.15
CA LEU A 58 2.59 16.51 -9.39
C LEU A 58 1.81 15.20 -9.18
N ALA A 59 2.36 14.26 -8.41
CA ALA A 59 1.68 13.01 -8.10
C ALA A 59 0.38 13.23 -7.31
N PHE A 60 0.38 14.13 -6.31
CA PHE A 60 -0.83 14.50 -5.57
C PHE A 60 -1.86 15.20 -6.44
N ALA A 61 -1.41 16.15 -7.31
CA ALA A 61 -2.30 16.84 -8.24
C ALA A 61 -2.95 15.88 -9.23
N LEU A 62 -2.17 14.97 -9.85
CA LEU A 62 -2.71 13.94 -10.74
C LEU A 62 -3.70 13.02 -10.05
N ARG A 63 -3.44 12.66 -8.79
CA ARG A 63 -4.37 11.88 -7.99
C ARG A 63 -5.68 12.62 -7.75
N ALA A 64 -5.62 13.89 -7.41
CA ALA A 64 -6.82 14.71 -7.20
C ALA A 64 -7.67 14.80 -8.48
N GLU A 65 -7.05 15.09 -9.61
CA GLU A 65 -7.70 15.13 -10.92
C GLU A 65 -8.30 13.77 -11.31
N TYR A 66 -7.55 12.69 -11.11
CA TYR A 66 -8.04 11.34 -11.38
C TYR A 66 -9.29 11.01 -10.53
N ASN A 67 -9.24 11.27 -9.23
CA ASN A 67 -10.35 11.01 -8.32
C ASN A 67 -11.57 11.86 -8.68
N GLN A 68 -11.37 13.13 -9.04
CA GLN A 68 -12.44 14.01 -9.50
C GLN A 68 -13.08 13.46 -10.78
N ALA A 69 -12.28 13.14 -11.79
CA ALA A 69 -12.77 12.62 -13.06
C ALA A 69 -13.55 11.29 -12.89
N ILE A 70 -13.08 10.40 -12.02
CA ILE A 70 -13.78 9.15 -11.72
C ILE A 70 -15.10 9.41 -11.00
N ASN A 71 -15.14 10.31 -10.03
CA ASN A 71 -16.38 10.66 -9.32
C ASN A 71 -17.41 11.31 -10.24
N GLU A 72 -16.97 12.16 -11.16
CA GLU A 72 -17.85 12.77 -12.16
C GLU A 72 -18.39 11.76 -13.17
N ALA A 73 -17.53 10.85 -13.65
CA ALA A 73 -17.91 9.83 -14.62
C ALA A 73 -18.78 8.73 -14.02
N TYR A 74 -18.69 8.45 -12.72
CA TYR A 74 -19.33 7.33 -12.04
C TYR A 74 -19.84 7.71 -10.64
N PRO A 75 -20.77 8.65 -10.52
CA PRO A 75 -21.17 9.26 -9.24
C PRO A 75 -21.78 8.27 -8.24
N ASP A 76 -22.34 7.16 -8.72
CA ASP A 76 -23.01 6.15 -7.87
C ASP A 76 -22.21 4.84 -7.75
N GLN A 77 -20.97 4.79 -8.21
CA GLN A 77 -20.18 3.58 -8.17
C GLN A 77 -19.03 3.68 -7.17
N TYR A 78 -19.05 2.76 -6.22
CA TYR A 78 -17.94 2.60 -5.29
C TYR A 78 -16.79 1.85 -6.03
N ARG A 79 -15.72 2.55 -6.35
CA ARG A 79 -14.55 1.97 -7.01
C ARG A 79 -13.36 2.01 -6.07
N LEU A 80 -12.92 0.82 -5.68
CA LEU A 80 -11.72 0.65 -4.88
C LEU A 80 -10.63 0.00 -5.73
N ASP A 81 -9.42 0.54 -5.68
CA ASP A 81 -8.25 -0.27 -5.99
C ASP A 81 -7.98 -1.28 -4.85
N ALA A 82 -7.12 -2.26 -5.11
CA ALA A 82 -6.84 -3.32 -4.14
C ALA A 82 -6.26 -2.77 -2.82
N SER A 83 -5.43 -1.73 -2.89
CA SER A 83 -4.82 -1.11 -1.71
C SER A 83 -5.85 -0.35 -0.88
N GLN A 84 -6.75 0.39 -1.54
CA GLN A 84 -7.84 1.09 -0.85
C GLN A 84 -8.81 0.11 -0.20
N LEU A 85 -9.12 -1.00 -0.89
CA LEU A 85 -9.94 -2.06 -0.31
C LEU A 85 -9.34 -2.62 0.98
N MET A 86 -8.02 -2.84 1.02
CA MET A 86 -7.34 -3.32 2.24
C MET A 86 -7.37 -2.30 3.37
N ILE A 87 -7.24 -1.00 3.05
CA ILE A 87 -7.33 0.09 4.04
C ILE A 87 -8.75 0.14 4.65
N ASP A 88 -9.77 0.09 3.80
CA ASP A 88 -11.17 0.13 4.26
C ASP A 88 -11.53 -1.15 5.03
N ALA A 89 -11.03 -2.30 4.61
CA ALA A 89 -11.18 -3.54 5.33
C ALA A 89 -10.52 -3.50 6.73
N ALA A 90 -9.34 -2.90 6.85
CA ALA A 90 -8.68 -2.71 8.14
C ALA A 90 -9.51 -1.82 9.08
N ALA A 91 -10.11 -0.74 8.56
CA ALA A 91 -11.03 0.11 9.31
C ALA A 91 -12.29 -0.66 9.75
N ALA A 92 -12.92 -1.40 8.83
CA ALA A 92 -14.10 -2.20 9.12
C ALA A 92 -13.84 -3.27 10.20
N VAL A 93 -12.68 -3.95 10.15
CA VAL A 93 -12.27 -4.92 11.18
C VAL A 93 -12.17 -4.27 12.56
N SER A 94 -11.73 -3.01 12.64
CA SER A 94 -11.60 -2.30 13.91
C SER A 94 -12.97 -2.02 14.57
N GLU A 95 -14.03 -1.92 13.78
CA GLU A 95 -15.40 -1.66 14.21
C GLU A 95 -16.27 -2.91 14.33
N ALA A 96 -15.86 -4.02 13.70
CA ALA A 96 -16.64 -5.27 13.64
C ALA A 96 -16.85 -5.90 15.03
N GLU A 97 -17.95 -6.62 15.22
CA GLU A 97 -18.14 -7.46 16.40
C GLU A 97 -17.13 -8.61 16.40
N THR A 98 -16.58 -8.95 17.56
CA THR A 98 -15.54 -10.01 17.66
C THR A 98 -16.09 -11.38 17.23
N SER A 99 -17.39 -11.60 17.37
CA SER A 99 -18.10 -12.81 16.92
C SER A 99 -18.07 -13.00 15.41
N ASP A 100 -17.95 -11.92 14.65
CA ASP A 100 -17.99 -11.90 13.18
C ASP A 100 -16.61 -12.10 12.57
N LEU A 101 -15.56 -12.03 13.41
CA LEU A 101 -14.20 -12.20 12.98
C LEU A 101 -13.76 -13.67 13.00
N PRO A 102 -12.91 -14.10 12.07
CA PRO A 102 -12.36 -15.45 12.08
C PRO A 102 -11.45 -15.66 13.31
N LYS A 103 -11.41 -16.89 13.81
CA LYS A 103 -10.51 -17.23 14.92
C LYS A 103 -9.06 -17.37 14.51
N LEU A 104 -8.83 -17.70 13.25
CA LEU A 104 -7.52 -17.91 12.63
C LEU A 104 -7.57 -17.46 11.18
N VAL A 105 -6.55 -16.75 10.76
CA VAL A 105 -6.27 -16.43 9.34
C VAL A 105 -4.92 -17.04 8.98
N ILE A 106 -4.89 -17.74 7.86
CA ILE A 106 -3.68 -18.31 7.27
C ILE A 106 -3.41 -17.51 6.01
N VAL A 107 -2.22 -16.97 5.91
CA VAL A 107 -1.75 -16.22 4.72
C VAL A 107 -0.64 -17.03 4.10
N ASP A 108 -0.85 -17.47 2.88
CA ASP A 108 0.16 -18.07 2.03
C ASP A 108 0.82 -17.00 1.15
N ASP A 109 2.02 -17.27 0.68
CA ASP A 109 2.80 -16.31 -0.12
C ASP A 109 2.96 -14.93 0.55
N PHE A 110 3.19 -14.92 1.87
CA PHE A 110 3.31 -13.68 2.65
C PHE A 110 4.40 -12.74 2.13
N GLN A 111 5.42 -13.26 1.43
CA GLN A 111 6.45 -12.47 0.76
C GLN A 111 5.89 -11.51 -0.30
N ASP A 112 4.72 -11.81 -0.87
CA ASP A 112 4.05 -10.97 -1.87
C ASP A 112 2.97 -10.05 -1.27
N ALA A 113 2.82 -10.04 0.05
CA ALA A 113 1.91 -9.12 0.71
C ALA A 113 2.33 -7.66 0.52
N THR A 114 1.35 -6.77 0.50
CA THR A 114 1.57 -5.33 0.44
C THR A 114 1.55 -4.71 1.83
N LEU A 115 1.98 -3.44 1.96
CA LEU A 115 1.89 -2.73 3.24
C LEU A 115 0.44 -2.55 3.70
N ALA A 116 -0.49 -2.25 2.78
CA ALA A 116 -1.91 -2.17 3.08
C ALA A 116 -2.47 -3.52 3.55
N GLY A 117 -2.04 -4.62 2.92
CA GLY A 117 -2.35 -5.97 3.37
C GLY A 117 -1.81 -6.26 4.78
N PHE A 118 -0.59 -5.83 5.07
CA PHE A 118 0.00 -5.97 6.40
C PHE A 118 -0.78 -5.17 7.46
N ASP A 119 -1.23 -3.96 7.15
CA ASP A 119 -2.04 -3.15 8.06
C ASP A 119 -3.41 -3.81 8.34
N PHE A 120 -4.02 -4.43 7.33
CA PHE A 120 -5.22 -5.25 7.51
C PHE A 120 -4.98 -6.44 8.46
N LEU A 121 -3.88 -7.17 8.28
CA LEU A 121 -3.50 -8.26 9.19
C LEU A 121 -3.23 -7.76 10.61
N THR A 122 -2.65 -6.56 10.73
CA THR A 122 -2.43 -5.91 12.03
C THR A 122 -3.76 -5.58 12.71
N ALA A 123 -4.74 -5.07 11.96
CA ALA A 123 -6.09 -4.81 12.50
C ALA A 123 -6.74 -6.11 13.01
N LEU A 124 -6.67 -7.19 12.25
CA LEU A 124 -7.16 -8.52 12.68
C LEU A 124 -6.46 -8.99 13.95
N ARG A 125 -5.14 -8.90 14.00
CA ARG A 125 -4.35 -9.31 15.17
C ARG A 125 -4.71 -8.53 16.43
N ASN A 126 -4.93 -7.21 16.31
CA ASN A 126 -5.34 -6.34 17.40
C ASN A 126 -6.74 -6.69 17.95
N ARG A 127 -7.57 -7.32 17.13
CA ARG A 127 -8.90 -7.84 17.51
C ARG A 127 -8.84 -9.27 18.06
N GLY A 128 -7.64 -9.83 18.25
CA GLY A 128 -7.45 -11.16 18.84
C GLY A 128 -7.47 -12.33 17.83
N VAL A 129 -7.54 -12.05 16.54
CA VAL A 129 -7.44 -13.07 15.49
C VAL A 129 -6.02 -13.65 15.48
N ARG A 130 -5.90 -14.98 15.46
CA ARG A 130 -4.61 -15.65 15.31
C ARG A 130 -4.18 -15.62 13.85
N LEU A 131 -2.89 -15.36 13.61
CA LEU A 131 -2.32 -15.31 12.27
C LEU A 131 -1.28 -16.41 12.10
N LEU A 132 -1.33 -17.10 10.98
CA LEU A 132 -0.27 -17.99 10.48
C LEU A 132 0.17 -17.43 9.13
N LEU A 133 1.40 -16.92 9.07
CA LEU A 133 1.99 -16.33 7.87
C LEU A 133 3.01 -17.33 7.32
N VAL A 134 2.78 -17.78 6.10
CA VAL A 134 3.63 -18.73 5.39
C VAL A 134 4.22 -18.03 4.19
N GLY A 135 5.49 -18.22 3.93
CA GLY A 135 6.13 -17.62 2.76
C GLY A 135 7.65 -17.80 2.74
N ASN A 136 8.23 -17.56 1.59
CA ASN A 136 9.67 -17.58 1.37
C ASN A 136 10.12 -16.20 0.88
N PRO A 137 10.90 -15.42 1.68
CA PRO A 137 11.33 -14.10 1.28
C PRO A 137 12.20 -14.09 0.01
N ASP A 138 12.86 -15.23 -0.30
CA ASP A 138 13.73 -15.35 -1.48
C ASP A 138 12.95 -15.57 -2.79
N GLU A 139 11.64 -15.88 -2.70
CA GLU A 139 10.78 -16.17 -3.85
C GLU A 139 9.79 -15.03 -4.17
N ALA A 140 9.99 -13.83 -3.62
CA ALA A 140 9.10 -12.70 -3.88
C ALA A 140 9.09 -12.30 -5.36
N VAL A 141 7.92 -12.38 -5.99
CA VAL A 141 7.72 -12.06 -7.42
C VAL A 141 7.05 -10.71 -7.62
N GLN A 142 6.45 -10.12 -6.60
CA GLN A 142 5.68 -8.88 -6.69
C GLN A 142 6.40 -7.63 -6.15
N THR A 143 7.73 -7.66 -6.09
CA THR A 143 8.54 -6.51 -5.63
C THR A 143 8.28 -5.23 -6.44
N PHE A 144 7.94 -5.36 -7.72
CA PHE A 144 7.56 -4.24 -8.59
C PHE A 144 6.21 -3.61 -8.22
N ARG A 145 5.35 -4.32 -7.48
CA ARG A 145 4.06 -3.82 -6.96
C ARG A 145 4.12 -3.30 -5.54
N GLY A 146 5.33 -3.17 -4.96
CA GLY A 146 5.52 -2.63 -3.62
C GLY A 146 5.54 -3.68 -2.51
N SER A 147 5.75 -4.95 -2.80
CA SER A 147 6.10 -5.94 -1.79
C SER A 147 7.55 -5.72 -1.32
N TYR A 148 7.75 -5.79 -0.01
CA TYR A 148 9.04 -5.65 0.64
C TYR A 148 9.26 -6.83 1.57
N PRO A 149 9.62 -8.03 1.05
CA PRO A 149 9.57 -9.28 1.80
C PRO A 149 10.38 -9.25 3.09
N GLU A 150 11.64 -8.88 3.04
CA GLU A 150 12.47 -8.79 4.26
C GLU A 150 11.89 -7.81 5.29
N TYR A 151 11.40 -6.66 4.83
CA TYR A 151 10.79 -5.66 5.69
C TYR A 151 9.50 -6.18 6.33
N LEU A 152 8.64 -6.86 5.56
CA LEU A 152 7.39 -7.43 6.04
C LEU A 152 7.62 -8.55 7.06
N PHE A 153 8.56 -9.45 6.83
CA PHE A 153 8.91 -10.50 7.81
C PHE A 153 9.48 -9.90 9.10
N ASN A 154 10.31 -8.86 9.01
CA ASN A 154 10.81 -8.14 10.18
C ASN A 154 9.67 -7.42 10.92
N MET A 155 8.74 -6.81 10.21
CA MET A 155 7.54 -6.18 10.79
C MET A 155 6.63 -7.22 11.45
N ALA A 156 6.46 -8.40 10.87
CA ALA A 156 5.67 -9.47 11.48
C ALA A 156 6.24 -9.86 12.85
N GLN A 157 7.55 -9.96 12.98
CA GLN A 157 8.19 -10.25 14.27
C GLN A 157 8.06 -9.07 15.25
N SER A 158 8.37 -7.86 14.80
CA SER A 158 8.45 -6.68 15.69
C SER A 158 7.08 -6.09 16.06
N ARG A 159 6.12 -6.04 15.13
CA ARG A 159 4.80 -5.40 15.35
C ARG A 159 3.71 -6.39 15.70
N LEU A 160 3.71 -7.60 15.10
CA LEU A 160 2.70 -8.61 15.39
C LEU A 160 3.13 -9.59 16.48
N GLY A 161 4.40 -9.53 16.94
CA GLY A 161 4.96 -10.47 17.88
C GLY A 161 5.04 -11.90 17.32
N ALA A 162 5.18 -12.03 16.00
CA ALA A 162 5.22 -13.33 15.34
C ALA A 162 6.49 -14.10 15.72
N ARG A 163 6.34 -15.41 15.99
CA ARG A 163 7.46 -16.31 16.16
C ARG A 163 7.85 -16.88 14.78
N LEU A 164 9.09 -16.65 14.39
CA LEU A 164 9.63 -17.24 13.17
C LEU A 164 9.95 -18.72 13.37
N VAL A 165 9.49 -19.55 12.46
CA VAL A 165 9.86 -20.96 12.33
C VAL A 165 10.37 -21.17 10.91
N ARG A 166 11.58 -21.67 10.77
CA ARG A 166 12.14 -22.08 9.47
C ARG A 166 11.89 -23.55 9.25
N LEU A 167 11.40 -23.88 8.07
CA LEU A 167 11.28 -25.27 7.62
C LEU A 167 12.56 -25.59 6.83
N GLU A 168 13.17 -26.72 7.17
CA GLU A 168 14.35 -27.26 6.47
C GLU A 168 13.92 -28.14 5.30
#